data_3d2fdad54cd40b5cfa03cbe7776902c9
#
_entry.id   3d2fdad54cd40b5cfa03cbe7776902c9
#
_cell.length_a   1.000
_cell.length_b   1.000
_cell.length_c   1.000
_cell.angle_alpha   90.00
_cell.angle_beta   90.00
_cell.angle_gamma   90.00
#
_symmetry.space_group_name_H-M   'P 1'
#
loop_
_entity.id
_entity.type
_entity.pdbx_description
1 polymer ?
#
loop_
_entity_poly.entity_id
_entity_poly.type
_entity_poly.pdbx_seq_one_letter_code
_entity_poly.pdbx_strand_id
1 'polypeptide(L)'
;MEFYENSQSPERALLIGVDTGEYNAEISMEELALLSETAGAEIIGTVIQKLEAPSPATYIGSGRMAEVAAFCRNNDIDLIIADSELTPSQINNIETKTDTRVVDRTMLILDIFAARARSSEGKLQVELAQLKYSLPFLSGRGKSMSRLGG
;
A
#
# COMPACT_ATOMS: atom_id res chain seq x y z
N MET A 1 -3.51 6.91 28.57
CA MET A 1 -3.63 6.71 28.16
C MET A 1 -3.60 5.90 27.12
N GLU A 2 -3.14 5.07 27.11
CA GLU A 2 -2.93 4.18 26.12
C GLU A 2 -4.20 3.72 25.48
N PHE A 3 -5.26 3.77 26.13
CA PHE A 3 -6.47 3.36 25.48
C PHE A 3 -6.87 4.28 24.35
N TYR A 4 -6.17 5.35 24.19
CA TYR A 4 -6.43 6.19 23.03
C TYR A 4 -6.13 5.47 21.75
N GLU A 5 -5.04 4.75 21.72
CA GLU A 5 -4.72 4.03 20.52
C GLU A 5 -5.73 2.98 20.26
N ASN A 6 -6.24 2.40 21.30
CA ASN A 6 -7.21 1.33 21.12
C ASN A 6 -8.52 1.83 20.56
N SER A 7 -8.79 3.11 20.71
CA SER A 7 -10.04 3.65 20.22
C SER A 7 -9.96 4.05 18.75
N GLN A 8 -8.79 4.00 18.15
CA GLN A 8 -8.67 4.37 16.75
C GLN A 8 -9.25 3.29 15.87
N SER A 9 -10.00 3.71 14.87
CA SER A 9 -10.55 2.78 13.91
C SER A 9 -9.44 2.24 13.03
N PRO A 10 -9.57 0.99 12.57
CA PRO A 10 -8.62 0.47 11.57
C PRO A 10 -8.65 1.31 10.32
N GLU A 11 -7.53 1.36 9.62
CA GLU A 11 -7.50 2.03 8.33
C GLU A 11 -8.34 1.25 7.34
N ARG A 12 -9.14 1.96 6.57
CA ARG A 12 -10.01 1.36 5.57
C ARG A 12 -9.22 1.26 4.27
N ALA A 13 -9.07 0.06 3.78
CA ALA A 13 -8.14 -0.20 2.68
C ALA A 13 -8.83 -0.73 1.45
N LEU A 14 -8.31 -0.31 0.30
CA LEU A 14 -8.66 -0.88 -1.00
C LEU A 14 -7.42 -1.57 -1.54
N LEU A 15 -7.56 -2.83 -1.91
CA LEU A 15 -6.45 -3.58 -2.49
C LEU A 15 -6.53 -3.50 -4.00
N ILE A 16 -5.40 -3.28 -4.66
CA ILE A 16 -5.36 -3.25 -6.12
C ILE A 16 -4.28 -4.20 -6.62
N GLY A 17 -4.58 -4.89 -7.70
CA GLY A 17 -3.65 -5.84 -8.32
C GLY A 17 -3.81 -5.86 -9.81
N VAL A 18 -2.75 -6.29 -10.50
CA VAL A 18 -2.75 -6.47 -11.95
C VAL A 18 -2.49 -7.93 -12.24
N ASP A 19 -3.36 -8.52 -13.06
CA ASP A 19 -3.23 -9.91 -13.48
C ASP A 19 -2.63 -9.92 -14.88
N THR A 20 -1.36 -10.28 -14.97
CA THR A 20 -0.68 -10.36 -16.26
C THR A 20 -0.75 -11.76 -16.87
N GLY A 21 -1.28 -12.73 -16.13
CA GLY A 21 -1.29 -14.11 -16.57
C GLY A 21 -0.03 -14.87 -16.23
N GLU A 22 0.97 -14.22 -15.66
CA GLU A 22 2.25 -14.86 -15.36
C GLU A 22 2.27 -15.54 -14.01
N TYR A 23 1.28 -15.24 -13.18
CA TYR A 23 1.19 -15.81 -11.84
C TYR A 23 -0.29 -15.86 -11.46
N ASN A 24 -0.59 -16.55 -10.36
CA ASN A 24 -1.97 -16.65 -9.91
C ASN A 24 -2.34 -15.40 -9.12
N ALA A 25 -2.97 -14.44 -9.80
CA ALA A 25 -3.29 -13.16 -9.20
C ALA A 25 -4.28 -13.30 -8.05
N GLU A 26 -5.23 -14.23 -8.15
CA GLU A 26 -6.21 -14.39 -7.09
C GLU A 26 -5.57 -14.86 -5.81
N ILE A 27 -4.66 -15.83 -5.88
CA ILE A 27 -3.95 -16.30 -4.71
C ILE A 27 -3.09 -15.19 -4.13
N SER A 28 -2.41 -14.45 -5.00
CA SER A 28 -1.56 -13.35 -4.55
C SER A 28 -2.38 -12.30 -3.80
N MET A 29 -3.56 -11.97 -4.32
CA MET A 29 -4.42 -10.99 -3.66
C MET A 29 -4.98 -11.51 -2.34
N GLU A 30 -5.23 -12.81 -2.23
CA GLU A 30 -5.64 -13.40 -0.96
C GLU A 30 -4.53 -13.27 0.08
N GLU A 31 -3.29 -13.50 -0.34
CA GLU A 31 -2.15 -13.32 0.54
C GLU A 31 -2.02 -11.87 0.97
N LEU A 32 -2.20 -10.95 0.02
CA LEU A 32 -2.13 -9.53 0.35
C LEU A 32 -3.20 -9.14 1.35
N ALA A 33 -4.40 -9.72 1.20
CA ALA A 33 -5.48 -9.46 2.15
C ALA A 33 -5.09 -9.89 3.55
N LEU A 34 -4.51 -11.08 3.68
CA LEU A 34 -4.08 -11.56 4.98
C LEU A 34 -2.97 -10.68 5.57
N LEU A 35 -2.02 -10.27 4.76
CA LEU A 35 -0.95 -9.37 5.21
C LEU A 35 -1.53 -8.03 5.66
N SER A 36 -2.48 -7.51 4.91
CA SER A 36 -3.09 -6.23 5.23
C SER A 36 -3.86 -6.30 6.55
N GLU A 37 -4.60 -7.37 6.77
CA GLU A 37 -5.31 -7.56 8.03
C GLU A 37 -4.35 -7.73 9.19
N THR A 38 -3.26 -8.45 8.95
CA THR A 38 -2.22 -8.60 9.98
C THR A 38 -1.65 -7.24 10.37
N ALA A 39 -1.55 -6.32 9.42
CA ALA A 39 -1.05 -4.98 9.70
C ALA A 39 -2.12 -4.06 10.30
N GLY A 40 -3.34 -4.55 10.48
CA GLY A 40 -4.39 -3.79 11.15
C GLY A 40 -5.36 -3.07 10.23
N ALA A 41 -5.33 -3.35 8.93
CA ALA A 41 -6.23 -2.70 7.99
C ALA A 41 -7.55 -3.46 7.90
N GLU A 42 -8.60 -2.72 7.60
CA GLU A 42 -9.89 -3.30 7.28
C GLU A 42 -10.07 -3.23 5.77
N ILE A 43 -10.29 -4.36 5.11
CA ILE A 43 -10.36 -4.38 3.64
C ILE A 43 -11.78 -4.10 3.21
N ILE A 44 -11.96 -3.00 2.49
CA ILE A 44 -13.27 -2.55 2.05
C ILE A 44 -13.56 -3.04 0.64
N GLY A 45 -12.52 -3.22 -0.18
CA GLY A 45 -12.71 -3.70 -1.54
C GLY A 45 -11.42 -4.17 -2.15
N THR A 46 -11.54 -4.84 -3.28
CA THR A 46 -10.40 -5.38 -4.02
C THR A 46 -10.65 -5.20 -5.51
N VAL A 47 -9.62 -4.74 -6.20
CA VAL A 47 -9.66 -4.56 -7.66
C VAL A 47 -8.53 -5.37 -8.26
N ILE A 48 -8.86 -6.25 -9.21
CA ILE A 48 -7.87 -6.98 -9.99
C ILE A 48 -8.15 -6.67 -11.45
N GLN A 49 -7.17 -6.11 -12.14
CA GLN A 49 -7.35 -5.78 -13.55
C GLN A 49 -6.43 -6.62 -14.41
N LYS A 50 -6.98 -7.20 -15.46
CA LYS A 50 -6.16 -7.96 -16.42
C LYS A 50 -5.51 -6.99 -17.38
N LEU A 51 -4.18 -7.03 -17.45
CA LEU A 51 -3.39 -6.21 -18.37
C LEU A 51 -2.22 -7.07 -18.84
N GLU A 52 -1.70 -6.78 -20.01
CA GLU A 52 -0.49 -7.46 -20.47
C GLU A 52 0.69 -7.11 -19.61
N ALA A 53 0.72 -5.87 -19.13
CA ALA A 53 1.75 -5.39 -18.21
C ALA A 53 1.16 -4.26 -17.39
N PRO A 54 1.70 -4.02 -16.18
CA PRO A 54 1.23 -2.89 -15.39
C PRO A 54 1.47 -1.58 -16.12
N SER A 55 0.59 -0.62 -15.90
CA SER A 55 0.77 0.71 -16.47
C SER A 55 1.99 1.38 -15.85
N PRO A 56 2.93 1.90 -16.64
CA PRO A 56 4.08 2.58 -16.06
C PRO A 56 3.70 3.81 -15.24
N ALA A 57 2.58 4.44 -15.55
CA ALA A 57 2.18 5.65 -14.87
C ALA A 57 1.40 5.37 -13.60
N THR A 58 0.48 4.42 -13.62
CA THR A 58 -0.47 4.26 -12.54
C THR A 58 -0.68 2.81 -12.11
N TYR A 59 0.13 1.88 -12.57
CA TYR A 59 0.04 0.47 -12.22
C TYR A 59 -1.22 -0.18 -12.83
N ILE A 60 -2.42 0.36 -12.54
CA ILE A 60 -3.65 -0.09 -13.21
C ILE A 60 -3.97 0.91 -14.32
N GLY A 61 -4.87 0.52 -15.23
CA GLY A 61 -5.16 1.35 -16.40
C GLY A 61 -5.91 2.62 -16.03
N SER A 62 -5.86 3.61 -16.93
CA SER A 62 -6.42 4.93 -16.63
C SER A 62 -7.93 4.91 -16.41
N GLY A 63 -8.66 4.09 -17.14
CA GLY A 63 -10.11 3.97 -16.93
C GLY A 63 -10.41 3.41 -15.56
N ARG A 64 -9.65 2.39 -15.16
CA ARG A 64 -9.84 1.78 -13.84
C ARG A 64 -9.43 2.75 -12.75
N MET A 65 -8.46 3.60 -13.02
CA MET A 65 -8.06 4.62 -12.05
C MET A 65 -9.21 5.55 -11.68
N ALA A 66 -10.02 5.93 -12.68
CA ALA A 66 -11.16 6.79 -12.39
C ALA A 66 -12.17 6.09 -11.48
N GLU A 67 -12.39 4.81 -11.71
CA GLU A 67 -13.27 4.01 -10.85
C GLU A 67 -12.71 3.90 -9.44
N VAL A 68 -11.40 3.68 -9.33
CA VAL A 68 -10.75 3.57 -8.02
C VAL A 68 -10.87 4.89 -7.27
N ALA A 69 -10.65 6.00 -7.95
CA ALA A 69 -10.76 7.31 -7.31
C ALA A 69 -12.18 7.54 -6.77
N ALA A 70 -13.19 7.18 -7.56
CA ALA A 70 -14.58 7.31 -7.13
C ALA A 70 -14.88 6.40 -5.95
N PHE A 71 -14.38 5.17 -5.99
CA PHE A 71 -14.59 4.23 -4.88
C PHE A 71 -13.98 4.77 -3.60
N CYS A 72 -12.79 5.33 -3.69
CA CYS A 72 -12.11 5.87 -2.51
C CYS A 72 -12.90 7.00 -1.88
N ARG A 73 -13.45 7.90 -2.71
CA ARG A 73 -14.25 8.99 -2.19
C ARG A 73 -15.54 8.49 -1.55
N ASN A 74 -16.20 7.56 -2.22
CA ASN A 74 -17.53 7.13 -1.79
C ASN A 74 -17.51 6.22 -0.59
N ASN A 75 -16.36 5.61 -0.30
CA ASN A 75 -16.25 4.63 0.76
C ASN A 75 -15.25 5.02 1.86
N ASP A 76 -14.81 6.26 1.85
CA ASP A 76 -13.88 6.78 2.87
C ASP A 76 -12.66 5.88 3.02
N ILE A 77 -12.01 5.60 1.91
CA ILE A 77 -10.81 4.77 1.91
C ILE A 77 -9.64 5.59 2.42
N ASP A 78 -8.92 5.04 3.38
CA ASP A 78 -7.73 5.68 3.96
C ASP A 78 -6.45 5.28 3.27
N LEU A 79 -6.45 4.11 2.63
CA LEU A 79 -5.21 3.50 2.19
C LEU A 79 -5.46 2.61 0.98
N ILE A 80 -4.65 2.77 -0.06
CA ILE A 80 -4.63 1.84 -1.18
C ILE A 80 -3.39 0.97 -1.03
N ILE A 81 -3.56 -0.34 -1.17
CA ILE A 81 -2.44 -1.28 -1.05
C ILE A 81 -2.30 -2.03 -2.36
N ALA A 82 -1.14 -1.90 -2.99
CA ALA A 82 -0.88 -2.54 -4.29
C ALA A 82 -0.13 -3.85 -4.08
N ASP A 83 -0.45 -4.82 -4.93
CA ASP A 83 0.08 -6.19 -4.80
C ASP A 83 1.48 -6.36 -5.40
N SER A 84 2.13 -5.31 -5.79
CA SER A 84 3.48 -5.36 -6.36
C SER A 84 4.24 -4.13 -5.91
N GLU A 85 5.55 -4.20 -6.04
CA GLU A 85 6.36 -3.02 -5.80
C GLU A 85 6.04 -1.97 -6.85
N LEU A 86 5.88 -0.74 -6.41
CA LEU A 86 5.56 0.37 -7.28
C LEU A 86 6.76 1.32 -7.39
N THR A 87 6.87 2.00 -8.51
CA THR A 87 7.86 3.05 -8.65
C THR A 87 7.39 4.30 -7.91
N PRO A 88 8.30 5.21 -7.57
CA PRO A 88 7.88 6.48 -6.97
C PRO A 88 6.88 7.24 -7.85
N SER A 89 7.04 7.19 -9.16
CA SER A 89 6.11 7.86 -10.08
C SER A 89 4.73 7.24 -9.98
N GLN A 90 4.65 5.91 -9.95
CA GLN A 90 3.35 5.25 -9.84
C GLN A 90 2.65 5.63 -8.55
N ILE A 91 3.37 5.60 -7.43
CA ILE A 91 2.79 5.97 -6.15
C ILE A 91 2.29 7.40 -6.17
N ASN A 92 3.12 8.32 -6.63
CA ASN A 92 2.75 9.72 -6.67
C ASN A 92 1.54 9.96 -7.57
N ASN A 93 1.51 9.30 -8.72
CA ASN A 93 0.40 9.49 -9.65
C ASN A 93 -0.91 8.94 -9.09
N ILE A 94 -0.85 7.78 -8.45
CA ILE A 94 -2.06 7.21 -7.86
C ILE A 94 -2.55 8.08 -6.70
N GLU A 95 -1.64 8.53 -5.84
CA GLU A 95 -2.02 9.39 -4.72
C GLU A 95 -2.64 10.69 -5.20
N THR A 96 -2.07 11.26 -6.25
CA THR A 96 -2.59 12.51 -6.80
C THR A 96 -3.99 12.32 -7.37
N LYS A 97 -4.21 11.23 -8.08
CA LYS A 97 -5.50 11.00 -8.74
C LYS A 97 -6.59 10.58 -7.76
N THR A 98 -6.23 9.93 -6.66
CA THR A 98 -7.22 9.40 -5.72
C THR A 98 -7.31 10.20 -4.43
N ASP A 99 -6.37 11.08 -4.20
CA ASP A 99 -6.23 11.81 -2.94
C ASP A 99 -6.18 10.86 -1.75
N THR A 100 -5.57 9.69 -1.95
CA THR A 100 -5.52 8.63 -0.95
C THR A 100 -4.08 8.12 -0.87
N ARG A 101 -3.65 7.82 0.32
CA ARG A 101 -2.31 7.30 0.57
C ARG A 101 -2.13 5.93 -0.06
N VAL A 102 -0.97 5.67 -0.63
CA VAL A 102 -0.68 4.41 -1.31
C VAL A 102 0.55 3.76 -0.70
N VAL A 103 0.44 2.47 -0.42
CA VAL A 103 1.59 1.65 -0.06
C VAL A 103 1.61 0.43 -0.96
N ASP A 104 2.77 -0.18 -1.09
CA ASP A 104 2.86 -1.41 -1.86
C ASP A 104 3.17 -2.58 -0.93
N ARG A 105 3.22 -3.76 -1.51
CA ARG A 105 3.38 -5.01 -0.74
C ARG A 105 4.65 -4.99 0.10
N THR A 106 5.75 -4.49 -0.43
CA THR A 106 7.01 -4.45 0.29
C THR A 106 6.95 -3.52 1.49
N MET A 107 6.35 -2.34 1.32
CA MET A 107 6.17 -1.42 2.44
C MET A 107 5.34 -2.05 3.55
N LEU A 108 4.28 -2.77 3.16
CA LEU A 108 3.40 -3.42 4.11
C LEU A 108 4.15 -4.50 4.90
N ILE A 109 4.94 -5.31 4.22
CA ILE A 109 5.72 -6.36 4.88
C ILE A 109 6.73 -5.75 5.83
N LEU A 110 7.39 -4.68 5.43
CA LEU A 110 8.35 -4.02 6.29
C LEU A 110 7.68 -3.44 7.54
N ASP A 111 6.47 -2.91 7.38
CA ASP A 111 5.71 -2.42 8.53
C ASP A 111 5.37 -3.53 9.51
N ILE A 112 4.99 -4.70 8.99
CA ILE A 112 4.69 -5.84 9.84
C ILE A 112 5.94 -6.27 10.60
N PHE A 113 7.08 -6.34 9.91
CA PHE A 113 8.34 -6.68 10.57
C PHE A 113 8.70 -5.67 11.64
N ALA A 114 8.51 -4.39 11.35
CA ALA A 114 8.83 -3.34 12.32
C ALA A 114 8.00 -3.51 13.59
N ALA A 115 6.73 -3.82 13.44
CA ALA A 115 5.85 -3.98 14.58
C ALA A 115 6.21 -5.21 15.44
N ARG A 116 6.84 -6.20 14.82
CA ARG A 116 7.15 -7.47 15.49
C ARG A 116 8.57 -7.61 15.95
N ALA A 117 9.46 -6.70 15.55
CA ALA A 117 10.85 -6.77 15.97
C ALA A 117 10.95 -6.52 17.47
N ARG A 118 11.71 -7.36 18.17
CA ARG A 118 11.79 -7.26 19.62
C ARG A 118 13.15 -6.85 20.14
N SER A 119 14.21 -7.34 19.52
CA SER A 119 15.56 -6.99 19.99
C SER A 119 15.96 -5.63 19.39
N SER A 120 16.94 -5.00 20.04
CA SER A 120 17.48 -3.76 19.51
C SER A 120 18.08 -3.96 18.14
N GLU A 121 18.79 -5.08 17.96
CA GLU A 121 19.41 -5.38 16.69
C GLU A 121 18.34 -5.61 15.62
N GLY A 122 17.28 -6.35 15.95
CA GLY A 122 16.20 -6.60 15.01
C GLY A 122 15.50 -5.32 14.59
N LYS A 123 15.22 -4.45 15.56
CA LYS A 123 14.59 -3.16 15.26
C LYS A 123 15.46 -2.32 14.35
N LEU A 124 16.75 -2.30 14.62
CA LEU A 124 17.69 -1.53 13.80
C LEU A 124 17.74 -2.06 12.38
N GLN A 125 17.75 -3.39 12.22
CA GLN A 125 17.78 -3.99 10.90
C GLN A 125 16.54 -3.66 10.09
N VAL A 126 15.36 -3.68 10.73
CA VAL A 126 14.12 -3.35 10.05
C VAL A 126 14.11 -1.87 9.67
N GLU A 127 14.54 -1.01 10.57
CA GLU A 127 14.61 0.41 10.28
C GLU A 127 15.52 0.69 9.08
N LEU A 128 16.65 -0.02 9.05
CA LEU A 128 17.58 0.15 7.94
C LEU A 128 16.95 -0.30 6.62
N ALA A 129 16.24 -1.42 6.64
CA ALA A 129 15.57 -1.91 5.45
C ALA A 129 14.50 -0.95 4.99
N GLN A 130 13.71 -0.40 5.92
CA GLN A 130 12.70 0.59 5.57
C GLN A 130 13.31 1.84 4.97
N LEU A 131 14.41 2.29 5.56
CA LEU A 131 15.09 3.48 5.06
C LEU A 131 15.61 3.26 3.65
N LYS A 132 16.24 2.12 3.42
CA LYS A 132 16.76 1.81 2.09
C LYS A 132 15.64 1.77 1.06
N TYR A 133 14.51 1.18 1.42
CA TYR A 133 13.39 1.09 0.49
C TYR A 133 12.78 2.46 0.22
N SER A 134 12.78 3.34 1.22
CA SER A 134 12.14 4.64 1.10
C SER A 134 12.98 5.70 0.40
N LEU A 135 14.31 5.50 0.30
CA LEU A 135 15.17 6.51 -0.29
C LEU A 135 14.74 6.98 -1.68
N PRO A 136 14.34 6.08 -2.60
CA PRO A 136 13.93 6.54 -3.92
C PRO A 136 12.67 7.39 -3.89
N PHE A 137 11.91 7.37 -2.81
CA PHE A 137 10.66 8.12 -2.70
C PHE A 137 10.84 9.48 -2.07
N LEU A 138 12.04 9.81 -1.64
CA LEU A 138 12.25 11.07 -0.95
C LEU A 138 12.19 12.29 -1.85
N SER A 139 12.41 12.11 -3.14
CA SER A 139 12.38 13.27 -4.01
C SER A 139 10.94 13.58 -4.35
N GLY A 140 10.35 14.21 -3.57
CA GLY A 140 9.14 14.72 -3.92
C GLY A 140 7.89 14.21 -3.50
N ARG A 141 7.79 13.78 -2.42
CA ARG A 141 6.86 13.26 -2.09
C ARG A 141 5.85 13.43 -1.32
N GLY A 142 5.08 13.89 -1.30
CA GLY A 142 3.85 14.12 -0.81
C GLY A 142 3.40 13.19 0.28
N LYS A 143 2.27 12.54 0.08
CA LYS A 143 1.69 11.67 1.10
C LYS A 143 2.55 10.48 1.44
N SER A 144 3.20 9.89 0.45
CA SER A 144 4.09 8.78 0.69
C SER A 144 5.23 9.14 1.60
N MET A 145 5.80 10.30 1.35
CA MET A 145 6.92 10.75 2.12
C MET A 145 6.53 11.02 3.57
N SER A 146 5.40 11.68 3.77
CA SER A 146 4.92 11.93 5.12
C SER A 146 4.78 10.66 5.90
N ARG A 147 4.32 9.62 5.23
CA ARG A 147 4.06 8.46 5.90
C ARG A 147 5.28 7.73 6.21
N LEU A 148 6.23 7.66 5.31
CA LEU A 148 7.48 6.98 5.53
C LEU A 148 8.35 7.72 6.54
N GLY A 149 8.20 9.03 6.61
CA GLY A 149 8.95 9.82 7.55
C GLY A 149 8.41 9.77 8.95
N GLY A 150 7.17 9.35 9.09
CA GLY A 150 6.55 9.28 10.42
C GLY A 150 6.74 7.97 11.10
#